data_55e6dee2126351f892ee91093d398396
#
_entry.id   55e6dee2126351f892ee91093d398396
#
_cell.length_a   1.000
_cell.length_b   1.000
_cell.length_c   1.000
_cell.angle_alpha   90.00
_cell.angle_beta   90.00
_cell.angle_gamma   90.00
#
_symmetry.space_group_name_H-M   'P 1'
#
loop_
_entity.id
_entity.type
_entity.pdbx_description
1 polymer ?
#
loop_
_entity_poly.entity_id
_entity_poly.type
_entity_poly.pdbx_seq_one_letter_code
_entity_poly.pdbx_strand_id
1 'polypeptide(L)'
;PWQWLAAGWKDLWQTPAASISYGLLFVIMGYVMVYLVESRFHYALALTTGFLLAGPFLAMGLYDISRRLQNNEPVHLGHALFAWSRNPLPILLFGLLLGLLMIVWARLSAVLFGVLAGGRELTLDPSTAQLFFSGSGLTFLLIFTLVGALVAAAVFTISVVSIPMLLDRKTDFITAILTSITAVRANPGPMVMWAALIVIFTGIGLISAYLGLAIALPLIGHA
;
A
#
# COMPACT_ATOMS: atom_id res chain seq x y z
N PRO A 1 16.53 3.81 -7.95
CA PRO A 1 15.59 4.13 -6.86
C PRO A 1 15.91 5.45 -6.16
N TRP A 2 17.20 5.78 -5.90
CA TRP A 2 17.56 7.06 -5.28
C TRP A 2 17.16 8.28 -6.10
N GLN A 3 17.25 8.18 -7.43
CA GLN A 3 16.79 9.24 -8.34
C GLN A 3 15.27 9.38 -8.31
N TRP A 4 14.54 8.28 -8.11
CA TRP A 4 13.07 8.30 -7.97
C TRP A 4 12.69 9.01 -6.68
N LEU A 5 13.32 8.68 -5.55
CA LEU A 5 13.09 9.40 -4.28
C LEU A 5 13.43 10.88 -4.39
N ALA A 6 14.52 11.23 -5.07
CA ALA A 6 14.89 12.64 -5.28
C ALA A 6 13.85 13.39 -6.14
N ALA A 7 13.30 12.72 -7.16
CA ALA A 7 12.20 13.26 -7.97
C ALA A 7 10.93 13.43 -7.13
N GLY A 8 10.54 12.40 -6.37
CA GLY A 8 9.38 12.45 -5.49
C GLY A 8 9.49 13.53 -4.42
N TRP A 9 10.68 13.71 -3.84
CA TRP A 9 10.94 14.82 -2.91
C TRP A 9 10.76 16.18 -3.56
N LYS A 10 11.25 16.35 -4.77
CA LYS A 10 11.08 17.58 -5.54
C LYS A 10 9.61 17.88 -5.84
N ASP A 11 8.87 16.87 -6.32
CA ASP A 11 7.45 17.01 -6.66
C ASP A 11 6.60 17.33 -5.43
N LEU A 12 6.89 16.69 -4.29
CA LEU A 12 6.23 16.97 -3.01
C LEU A 12 6.36 18.46 -2.63
N TRP A 13 7.57 19.02 -2.75
CA TRP A 13 7.82 20.43 -2.40
C TRP A 13 7.40 21.42 -3.49
N GLN A 14 7.16 20.99 -4.71
CA GLN A 14 6.51 21.81 -5.73
C GLN A 14 4.99 21.95 -5.53
N THR A 15 4.36 20.96 -4.90
CA THR A 15 2.92 20.93 -4.63
C THR A 15 2.60 20.57 -3.18
N PRO A 16 3.17 21.28 -2.18
CA PRO A 16 3.09 20.84 -0.78
C PRO A 16 1.64 20.80 -0.27
N ALA A 17 0.81 21.75 -0.65
CA ALA A 17 -0.59 21.75 -0.23
C ALA A 17 -1.36 20.53 -0.73
N ALA A 18 -1.24 20.17 -2.00
CA ALA A 18 -1.93 19.01 -2.55
C ALA A 18 -1.34 17.70 -1.99
N SER A 19 -0.02 17.58 -1.95
CA SER A 19 0.69 16.38 -1.50
C SER A 19 0.46 16.07 -0.03
N ILE A 20 0.63 17.07 0.85
CA ILE A 20 0.43 16.91 2.30
C ILE A 20 -1.05 16.68 2.62
N SER A 21 -1.99 17.40 1.97
CA SER A 21 -3.41 17.13 2.14
C SER A 21 -3.77 15.70 1.77
N TYR A 22 -3.15 15.18 0.72
CA TYR A 22 -3.30 13.79 0.31
C TYR A 22 -2.71 12.82 1.35
N GLY A 23 -1.52 13.11 1.86
CA GLY A 23 -0.90 12.35 2.95
C GLY A 23 -1.73 12.36 4.23
N LEU A 24 -2.38 13.48 4.56
CA LEU A 24 -3.28 13.58 5.72
C LEU A 24 -4.51 12.67 5.59
N LEU A 25 -4.99 12.38 4.38
CA LEU A 25 -6.07 11.40 4.19
C LEU A 25 -5.64 10.02 4.70
N PHE A 26 -4.40 9.60 4.46
CA PHE A 26 -3.87 8.34 5.00
C PHE A 26 -3.75 8.36 6.52
N VAL A 27 -3.35 9.50 7.11
CA VAL A 27 -3.30 9.66 8.57
C VAL A 27 -4.71 9.51 9.16
N ILE A 28 -5.69 10.21 8.61
CA ILE A 28 -7.09 10.13 9.05
C ILE A 28 -7.62 8.70 8.90
N MET A 29 -7.37 8.05 7.77
CA MET A 29 -7.77 6.65 7.56
C MET A 29 -7.12 5.72 8.58
N GLY A 30 -5.84 5.93 8.90
CA GLY A 30 -5.13 5.19 9.94
C GLY A 30 -5.77 5.32 11.31
N TYR A 31 -6.09 6.54 11.73
CA TYR A 31 -6.78 6.79 13.02
C TYR A 31 -8.20 6.24 13.04
N VAL A 32 -8.95 6.37 11.96
CA VAL A 32 -10.28 5.74 11.83
C VAL A 32 -10.16 4.23 11.99
N MET A 33 -9.15 3.61 11.37
CA MET A 33 -8.90 2.19 11.52
C MET A 33 -8.62 1.82 12.99
N VAL A 34 -7.72 2.52 13.66
CA VAL A 34 -7.40 2.26 15.08
C VAL A 34 -8.66 2.35 15.93
N TYR A 35 -9.45 3.42 15.78
CA TYR A 35 -10.69 3.62 16.51
C TYR A 35 -11.71 2.48 16.29
N LEU A 36 -11.85 2.01 15.04
CA LEU A 36 -12.78 0.93 14.71
C LEU A 36 -12.27 -0.43 15.23
N VAL A 37 -10.96 -0.64 15.25
CA VAL A 37 -10.34 -1.86 15.80
C VAL A 37 -10.47 -1.90 17.34
N GLU A 38 -10.23 -0.80 18.03
CA GLU A 38 -10.41 -0.71 19.49
C GLU A 38 -11.86 -0.99 19.91
N SER A 39 -12.83 -0.51 19.15
CA SER A 39 -14.24 -0.70 19.46
C SER A 39 -14.77 -2.08 19.06
N ARG A 40 -14.21 -2.71 18.03
CA ARG A 40 -14.68 -3.99 17.47
C ARG A 40 -13.55 -4.76 16.79
N PHE A 41 -12.77 -5.46 17.58
CA PHE A 41 -11.57 -6.20 17.13
C PHE A 41 -11.82 -7.19 15.98
N HIS A 42 -13.01 -7.82 15.91
CA HIS A 42 -13.34 -8.72 14.80
C HIS A 42 -13.40 -8.06 13.42
N TYR A 43 -13.51 -6.73 13.36
CA TYR A 43 -13.38 -5.98 12.10
C TYR A 43 -11.92 -5.57 11.78
N ALA A 44 -10.97 -5.78 12.69
CA ALA A 44 -9.58 -5.39 12.51
C ALA A 44 -8.99 -5.91 11.18
N LEU A 45 -9.23 -7.20 10.90
CA LEU A 45 -8.73 -7.83 9.69
C LEU A 45 -9.36 -7.24 8.42
N ALA A 46 -10.69 -7.03 8.44
CA ALA A 46 -11.41 -6.44 7.32
C ALA A 46 -11.00 -4.98 7.07
N LEU A 47 -10.81 -4.20 8.14
CA LEU A 47 -10.42 -2.80 8.06
C LEU A 47 -8.96 -2.64 7.62
N THR A 48 -8.04 -3.45 8.16
CA THR A 48 -6.64 -3.49 7.69
C THR A 48 -6.58 -3.87 6.22
N THR A 49 -7.34 -4.87 5.81
CA THR A 49 -7.47 -5.27 4.41
C THR A 49 -8.01 -4.13 3.56
N GLY A 50 -9.07 -3.46 4.01
CA GLY A 50 -9.65 -2.30 3.32
C GLY A 50 -8.68 -1.13 3.17
N PHE A 51 -7.88 -0.85 4.20
CA PHE A 51 -6.86 0.19 4.16
C PHE A 51 -5.75 -0.13 3.15
N LEU A 52 -5.23 -1.37 3.17
CA LEU A 52 -4.21 -1.82 2.23
C LEU A 52 -4.76 -1.84 0.79
N LEU A 53 -6.03 -2.17 0.61
CA LEU A 53 -6.71 -2.13 -0.69
C LEU A 53 -6.89 -0.71 -1.19
N ALA A 54 -7.26 0.23 -0.32
CA ALA A 54 -7.42 1.63 -0.68
C ALA A 54 -6.07 2.30 -1.02
N GLY A 55 -4.96 1.83 -0.43
CA GLY A 55 -3.62 2.37 -0.61
C GLY A 55 -3.22 2.59 -2.07
N PRO A 56 -3.25 1.58 -2.96
CA PRO A 56 -2.93 1.74 -4.37
C PRO A 56 -3.86 2.72 -5.11
N PHE A 57 -5.15 2.75 -4.79
CA PHE A 57 -6.09 3.70 -5.37
C PHE A 57 -5.81 5.13 -4.91
N LEU A 58 -5.48 5.30 -3.65
CA LEU A 58 -5.09 6.59 -3.12
C LEU A 58 -3.74 7.04 -3.70
N ALA A 59 -2.77 6.15 -3.88
CA ALA A 59 -1.50 6.46 -4.54
C ALA A 59 -1.68 6.97 -5.98
N MET A 60 -2.75 6.58 -6.69
CA MET A 60 -3.04 7.07 -8.04
C MET A 60 -3.13 8.60 -8.11
N GLY A 61 -3.67 9.24 -7.09
CA GLY A 61 -3.74 10.70 -7.06
C GLY A 61 -2.37 11.35 -6.99
N LEU A 62 -1.43 10.77 -6.26
CA LEU A 62 -0.05 11.25 -6.19
C LEU A 62 0.67 11.08 -7.54
N TYR A 63 0.45 9.95 -8.22
CA TYR A 63 0.95 9.75 -9.58
C TYR A 63 0.36 10.76 -10.57
N ASP A 64 -0.93 11.10 -10.48
CA ASP A 64 -1.54 12.12 -11.35
C ASP A 64 -0.98 13.52 -11.06
N ILE A 65 -0.69 13.85 -9.80
CA ILE A 65 0.00 15.09 -9.43
C ILE A 65 1.37 15.17 -10.09
N SER A 66 2.23 14.15 -9.94
CA SER A 66 3.56 14.12 -10.57
C SER A 66 3.49 14.17 -12.09
N ARG A 67 2.57 13.43 -12.69
CA ARG A 67 2.35 13.45 -14.13
C ARG A 67 1.96 14.87 -14.62
N ARG A 68 1.07 15.56 -13.90
CA ARG A 68 0.67 16.93 -14.24
C ARG A 68 1.82 17.91 -14.10
N LEU A 69 2.64 17.78 -13.06
CA LEU A 69 3.85 18.58 -12.90
C LEU A 69 4.82 18.42 -14.08
N GLN A 70 5.05 17.17 -14.53
CA GLN A 70 5.90 16.89 -15.68
C GLN A 70 5.36 17.47 -16.98
N ASN A 71 4.02 17.54 -17.14
CA ASN A 71 3.35 18.10 -18.31
C ASN A 71 3.05 19.60 -18.19
N ASN A 72 3.49 20.28 -17.11
CA ASN A 72 3.16 21.68 -16.81
C ASN A 72 1.63 21.94 -16.78
N GLU A 73 0.85 20.94 -16.35
CA GLU A 73 -0.60 21.05 -16.16
C GLU A 73 -0.93 21.60 -14.77
N PRO A 74 -2.07 22.32 -14.59
CA PRO A 74 -2.47 22.80 -13.26
C PRO A 74 -2.77 21.66 -12.31
N VAL A 75 -2.23 21.74 -11.08
CA VAL A 75 -2.41 20.75 -10.02
C VAL A 75 -3.47 21.22 -9.04
N HIS A 76 -4.53 20.43 -8.89
CA HIS A 76 -5.59 20.61 -7.90
C HIS A 76 -5.90 19.29 -7.21
N LEU A 77 -6.16 19.31 -5.90
CA LEU A 77 -6.50 18.11 -5.13
C LEU A 77 -7.70 17.35 -5.70
N GLY A 78 -8.69 18.06 -6.25
CA GLY A 78 -9.85 17.46 -6.90
C GLY A 78 -9.47 16.56 -8.08
N HIS A 79 -8.51 16.96 -8.91
CA HIS A 79 -8.04 16.13 -10.03
C HIS A 79 -7.37 14.83 -9.52
N ALA A 80 -6.57 14.95 -8.46
CA ALA A 80 -5.90 13.80 -7.86
C ALA A 80 -6.90 12.77 -7.30
N LEU A 81 -7.96 13.23 -6.63
CA LEU A 81 -9.00 12.35 -6.07
C LEU A 81 -9.81 11.63 -7.17
N PHE A 82 -9.94 12.23 -8.35
CA PHE A 82 -10.65 11.66 -9.49
C PHE A 82 -9.73 11.11 -10.58
N ALA A 83 -8.45 10.86 -10.27
CA ALA A 83 -7.47 10.34 -11.22
C ALA A 83 -7.93 9.03 -11.90
N TRP A 84 -8.65 8.16 -11.17
CA TRP A 84 -9.22 6.92 -11.69
C TRP A 84 -10.14 7.11 -12.91
N SER A 85 -10.74 8.30 -13.07
CA SER A 85 -11.64 8.59 -14.20
C SER A 85 -10.95 8.69 -15.55
N ARG A 86 -9.61 8.69 -15.59
CA ARG A 86 -8.84 8.76 -16.83
C ARG A 86 -8.92 7.48 -17.68
N ASN A 87 -9.00 6.33 -17.01
CA ASN A 87 -9.12 5.01 -17.63
C ASN A 87 -9.99 4.10 -16.74
N PRO A 88 -11.31 4.41 -16.62
CA PRO A 88 -12.12 3.91 -15.52
C PRO A 88 -12.28 2.39 -15.49
N LEU A 89 -12.57 1.76 -16.64
CA LEU A 89 -12.81 0.32 -16.68
C LEU A 89 -11.54 -0.51 -16.39
N PRO A 90 -10.39 -0.28 -17.03
CA PRO A 90 -9.16 -1.00 -16.70
C PRO A 90 -8.70 -0.77 -15.26
N ILE A 91 -8.83 0.44 -14.71
CA ILE A 91 -8.49 0.75 -13.31
C ILE A 91 -9.45 0.03 -12.37
N LEU A 92 -10.75 0.01 -12.64
CA LEU A 92 -11.72 -0.73 -11.85
C LEU A 92 -11.42 -2.24 -11.84
N LEU A 93 -11.16 -2.83 -13.01
CA LEU A 93 -10.81 -4.26 -13.12
C LEU A 93 -9.52 -4.59 -12.37
N PHE A 94 -8.51 -3.72 -12.45
CA PHE A 94 -7.29 -3.87 -11.67
C PHE A 94 -7.57 -3.76 -10.16
N GLY A 95 -8.42 -2.84 -9.74
CA GLY A 95 -8.86 -2.71 -8.36
C GLY A 95 -9.62 -3.92 -7.84
N LEU A 96 -10.50 -4.50 -8.66
CA LEU A 96 -11.21 -5.74 -8.32
C LEU A 96 -10.23 -6.91 -8.15
N LEU A 97 -9.19 -7.01 -9.00
CA LEU A 97 -8.13 -8.00 -8.85
C LEU A 97 -7.39 -7.82 -7.53
N LEU A 98 -6.98 -6.59 -7.18
CA LEU A 98 -6.34 -6.32 -5.89
C LEU A 98 -7.28 -6.66 -4.72
N GLY A 99 -8.58 -6.34 -4.83
CA GLY A 99 -9.60 -6.69 -3.85
C GLY A 99 -9.70 -8.20 -3.64
N LEU A 100 -9.70 -8.96 -4.71
CA LEU A 100 -9.72 -10.43 -4.64
C LEU A 100 -8.46 -10.96 -3.95
N LEU A 101 -7.27 -10.47 -4.32
CA LEU A 101 -6.01 -10.85 -3.68
C LEU A 101 -6.01 -10.53 -2.19
N MET A 102 -6.58 -9.39 -1.79
CA MET A 102 -6.70 -9.02 -0.38
C MET A 102 -7.69 -9.91 0.39
N ILE A 103 -8.80 -10.34 -0.25
CA ILE A 103 -9.71 -11.33 0.35
C ILE A 103 -8.98 -12.66 0.55
N VAL A 104 -8.23 -13.12 -0.46
CA VAL A 104 -7.42 -14.34 -0.36
C VAL A 104 -6.40 -14.22 0.78
N TRP A 105 -5.68 -13.09 0.87
CA TRP A 105 -4.75 -12.82 1.98
C TRP A 105 -5.45 -12.83 3.34
N ALA A 106 -6.61 -12.18 3.46
CA ALA A 106 -7.36 -12.14 4.70
C ALA A 106 -7.77 -13.55 5.16
N ARG A 107 -8.22 -14.39 4.23
CA ARG A 107 -8.56 -15.79 4.53
C ARG A 107 -7.33 -16.61 4.91
N LEU A 108 -6.24 -16.47 4.15
CA LEU A 108 -4.98 -17.13 4.44
C LEU A 108 -4.44 -16.73 5.82
N SER A 109 -4.48 -15.44 6.16
CA SER A 109 -4.09 -14.91 7.48
C SER A 109 -4.90 -15.55 8.60
N ALA A 110 -6.23 -15.67 8.42
CA ALA A 110 -7.12 -16.28 9.40
C ALA A 110 -6.79 -17.78 9.59
N VAL A 111 -6.52 -18.50 8.51
CA VAL A 111 -6.13 -19.92 8.56
C VAL A 111 -4.78 -20.08 9.27
N LEU A 112 -3.77 -19.28 8.89
CA LEU A 112 -2.45 -19.30 9.53
C LEU A 112 -2.56 -19.03 11.03
N PHE A 113 -3.38 -18.06 11.41
CA PHE A 113 -3.63 -17.75 12.81
C PHE A 113 -4.33 -18.92 13.52
N GLY A 114 -5.40 -19.47 12.95
CA GLY A 114 -6.13 -20.58 13.55
C GLY A 114 -5.28 -21.83 13.76
N VAL A 115 -4.41 -22.17 12.78
CA VAL A 115 -3.57 -23.37 12.84
C VAL A 115 -2.34 -23.16 13.74
N LEU A 116 -1.64 -22.04 13.62
CA LEU A 116 -0.34 -21.83 14.26
C LEU A 116 -0.45 -21.19 15.64
N ALA A 117 -1.44 -20.32 15.88
CA ALA A 117 -1.69 -19.67 17.16
C ALA A 117 -2.74 -20.39 18.02
N GLY A 118 -3.26 -21.53 17.55
CA GLY A 118 -4.21 -22.37 18.30
C GLY A 118 -5.60 -21.75 18.47
N GLY A 119 -6.01 -20.86 17.55
CA GLY A 119 -7.35 -20.23 17.56
C GLY A 119 -7.64 -19.31 18.75
N ARG A 120 -6.61 -18.96 19.54
CA ARG A 120 -6.78 -18.04 20.68
C ARG A 120 -7.16 -16.66 20.18
N GLU A 121 -8.15 -16.03 20.82
CA GLU A 121 -8.50 -14.65 20.50
C GLU A 121 -7.30 -13.73 20.78
N LEU A 122 -6.88 -12.97 19.77
CA LEU A 122 -5.93 -11.88 19.95
C LEU A 122 -6.65 -10.74 20.66
N THR A 123 -6.40 -10.60 21.94
CA THR A 123 -6.80 -9.44 22.73
C THR A 123 -5.59 -8.52 22.87
N LEU A 124 -5.79 -7.21 23.01
CA LEU A 124 -4.72 -6.25 23.31
C LEU A 124 -4.23 -6.35 24.78
N ASP A 125 -4.18 -7.55 25.30
CA ASP A 125 -3.78 -7.86 26.67
C ASP A 125 -2.26 -8.16 26.71
N PRO A 126 -1.53 -7.79 27.79
CA PRO A 126 -0.14 -8.15 27.99
C PRO A 126 0.18 -9.65 27.87
N SER A 127 -0.79 -10.53 28.15
CA SER A 127 -0.67 -11.97 27.95
C SER A 127 -0.48 -12.35 26.48
N THR A 128 -1.06 -11.60 25.54
CA THR A 128 -0.89 -11.79 24.09
C THR A 128 0.53 -11.44 23.64
N ALA A 129 1.14 -10.40 24.21
CA ALA A 129 2.53 -10.06 23.94
C ALA A 129 3.48 -11.20 24.37
N GLN A 130 3.24 -11.82 25.53
CA GLN A 130 4.03 -12.96 26.00
C GLN A 130 3.88 -14.19 25.10
N LEU A 131 2.71 -14.40 24.49
CA LEU A 131 2.50 -15.46 23.51
C LEU A 131 3.39 -15.27 22.27
N PHE A 132 3.53 -14.04 21.78
CA PHE A 132 4.39 -13.77 20.61
C PHE A 132 5.88 -14.00 20.89
N PHE A 133 6.33 -13.87 22.13
CA PHE A 133 7.70 -14.19 22.55
C PHE A 133 7.90 -15.65 22.95
N SER A 134 6.87 -16.49 22.94
CA SER A 134 6.99 -17.93 23.14
C SER A 134 7.54 -18.61 21.86
N GLY A 135 8.08 -19.82 21.98
CA GLY A 135 8.60 -20.56 20.83
C GLY A 135 7.55 -20.78 19.73
N SER A 136 6.30 -21.06 20.10
CA SER A 136 5.18 -21.20 19.15
C SER A 136 4.79 -19.86 18.51
N GLY A 137 4.83 -18.77 19.28
CA GLY A 137 4.56 -17.43 18.78
C GLY A 137 5.61 -16.93 17.79
N LEU A 138 6.89 -17.19 18.06
CA LEU A 138 7.98 -16.88 17.11
C LEU A 138 7.84 -17.66 15.81
N THR A 139 7.47 -18.94 15.88
CA THR A 139 7.20 -19.76 14.69
C THR A 139 6.04 -19.18 13.88
N PHE A 140 4.95 -18.78 14.56
CA PHE A 140 3.82 -18.11 13.93
C PHE A 140 4.26 -16.81 13.22
N LEU A 141 4.97 -15.93 13.93
CA LEU A 141 5.45 -14.66 13.35
C LEU A 141 6.35 -14.87 12.13
N LEU A 142 7.25 -15.85 12.19
CA LEU A 142 8.14 -16.19 11.09
C LEU A 142 7.35 -16.64 9.86
N ILE A 143 6.46 -17.62 10.02
CA ILE A 143 5.67 -18.16 8.91
C ILE A 143 4.72 -17.08 8.36
N PHE A 144 4.03 -16.35 9.25
CA PHE A 144 3.10 -15.29 8.86
C PHE A 144 3.80 -14.18 8.08
N THR A 145 4.98 -13.74 8.56
CA THR A 145 5.79 -12.72 7.88
C THR A 145 6.30 -13.21 6.54
N LEU A 146 6.78 -14.46 6.46
CA LEU A 146 7.28 -15.04 5.22
C LEU A 146 6.17 -15.15 4.16
N VAL A 147 5.02 -15.70 4.52
CA VAL A 147 3.87 -15.82 3.63
C VAL A 147 3.35 -14.44 3.22
N GLY A 148 3.26 -13.51 4.18
CA GLY A 148 2.87 -12.12 3.91
C GLY A 148 3.83 -11.42 2.95
N ALA A 149 5.14 -11.62 3.12
CA ALA A 149 6.15 -11.07 2.23
C ALA A 149 6.03 -11.63 0.80
N LEU A 150 5.73 -12.93 0.65
CA LEU A 150 5.49 -13.54 -0.66
C LEU A 150 4.25 -12.94 -1.35
N VAL A 151 3.15 -12.78 -0.62
CA VAL A 151 1.93 -12.14 -1.15
C VAL A 151 2.20 -10.68 -1.50
N ALA A 152 2.89 -9.93 -0.64
CA ALA A 152 3.27 -8.55 -0.91
C ALA A 152 4.18 -8.42 -2.14
N ALA A 153 5.14 -9.33 -2.32
CA ALA A 153 6.01 -9.37 -3.49
C ALA A 153 5.23 -9.65 -4.78
N ALA A 154 4.23 -10.55 -4.73
CA ALA A 154 3.35 -10.82 -5.86
C ALA A 154 2.51 -9.58 -6.22
N VAL A 155 1.86 -8.96 -5.22
CA VAL A 155 1.08 -7.72 -5.41
C VAL A 155 1.97 -6.59 -5.92
N PHE A 156 3.16 -6.39 -5.36
CA PHE A 156 4.12 -5.40 -5.84
C PHE A 156 4.47 -5.64 -7.31
N THR A 157 4.80 -6.88 -7.67
CA THR A 157 5.22 -7.26 -9.03
C THR A 157 4.15 -6.96 -10.08
N ILE A 158 2.88 -7.15 -9.76
CA ILE A 158 1.78 -6.86 -10.68
C ILE A 158 1.36 -5.39 -10.67
N SER A 159 1.73 -4.59 -9.64
CA SER A 159 1.18 -3.26 -9.41
C SER A 159 2.15 -2.12 -9.74
N VAL A 160 3.45 -2.30 -9.49
CA VAL A 160 4.43 -1.21 -9.44
C VAL A 160 4.52 -0.39 -10.71
N VAL A 161 4.33 -1.01 -11.87
CA VAL A 161 4.29 -0.32 -13.17
C VAL A 161 2.87 -0.23 -13.71
N SER A 162 1.97 -1.16 -13.34
CA SER A 162 0.61 -1.21 -13.86
C SER A 162 -0.18 0.04 -13.55
N ILE A 163 -0.15 0.50 -12.30
CA ILE A 163 -0.95 1.65 -11.88
C ILE A 163 -0.53 2.94 -12.59
N PRO A 164 0.76 3.33 -12.59
CA PRO A 164 1.21 4.49 -13.37
C PRO A 164 0.86 4.36 -14.86
N MET A 165 1.04 3.18 -15.44
CA MET A 165 0.75 2.94 -16.86
C MET A 165 -0.74 3.09 -17.19
N LEU A 166 -1.64 2.58 -16.33
CA LEU A 166 -3.09 2.71 -16.52
C LEU A 166 -3.57 4.16 -16.42
N LEU A 167 -2.87 5.01 -15.67
CA LEU A 167 -3.16 6.44 -15.56
C LEU A 167 -2.62 7.25 -16.73
N ASP A 168 -1.45 6.89 -17.23
CA ASP A 168 -0.76 7.65 -18.28
C ASP A 168 -1.24 7.24 -19.67
N ARG A 169 -1.60 5.97 -19.88
CA ARG A 169 -1.92 5.40 -21.19
C ARG A 169 -3.31 4.78 -21.22
N LYS A 170 -3.97 4.88 -22.38
CA LYS A 170 -5.22 4.14 -22.66
C LYS A 170 -4.87 2.69 -23.01
N THR A 171 -4.54 1.90 -22.01
CA THR A 171 -4.21 0.47 -22.13
C THR A 171 -5.17 -0.36 -21.29
N ASP A 172 -5.31 -1.64 -21.60
CA ASP A 172 -6.05 -2.59 -20.79
C ASP A 172 -5.24 -3.07 -19.57
N PHE A 173 -5.93 -3.61 -18.57
CA PHE A 173 -5.31 -4.00 -17.30
C PHE A 173 -4.41 -5.24 -17.43
N ILE A 174 -4.67 -6.14 -18.38
CA ILE A 174 -3.84 -7.34 -18.61
C ILE A 174 -2.49 -6.94 -19.17
N THR A 175 -2.49 -6.09 -20.21
CA THR A 175 -1.27 -5.53 -20.80
C THR A 175 -0.45 -4.77 -19.75
N ALA A 176 -1.10 -4.00 -18.87
CA ALA A 176 -0.43 -3.30 -17.79
C ALA A 176 0.26 -4.28 -16.80
N ILE A 177 -0.45 -5.33 -16.37
CA ILE A 177 0.11 -6.37 -15.47
C ILE A 177 1.31 -7.08 -16.13
N LEU A 178 1.18 -7.53 -17.37
CA LEU A 178 2.26 -8.23 -18.08
C LEU A 178 3.48 -7.32 -18.23
N THR A 179 3.27 -6.03 -18.51
CA THR A 179 4.35 -5.03 -18.57
C THR A 179 5.02 -4.86 -17.21
N SER A 180 4.25 -4.80 -16.12
CA SER A 180 4.80 -4.69 -14.77
C SER A 180 5.66 -5.91 -14.41
N ILE A 181 5.16 -7.12 -14.65
CA ILE A 181 5.90 -8.36 -14.41
C ILE A 181 7.20 -8.38 -15.22
N THR A 182 7.15 -7.99 -16.49
CA THR A 182 8.33 -7.95 -17.37
C THR A 182 9.34 -6.92 -16.88
N ALA A 183 8.90 -5.72 -16.47
CA ALA A 183 9.77 -4.67 -15.94
C ALA A 183 10.48 -5.12 -14.65
N VAL A 184 9.76 -5.77 -13.72
CA VAL A 184 10.32 -6.30 -12.48
C VAL A 184 11.35 -7.39 -12.76
N ARG A 185 11.04 -8.34 -13.66
CA ARG A 185 11.96 -9.41 -14.05
C ARG A 185 13.21 -8.90 -14.76
N ALA A 186 13.07 -7.86 -15.58
CA ALA A 186 14.22 -7.25 -16.28
C ALA A 186 15.12 -6.43 -15.35
N ASN A 187 14.61 -5.95 -14.21
CA ASN A 187 15.34 -5.06 -13.30
C ASN A 187 15.20 -5.49 -11.82
N PRO A 188 15.58 -6.74 -11.45
CA PRO A 188 15.28 -7.27 -10.11
C PRO A 188 15.95 -6.46 -8.99
N GLY A 189 17.21 -6.08 -9.13
CA GLY A 189 17.95 -5.32 -8.12
C GLY A 189 17.28 -3.97 -7.77
N PRO A 190 17.08 -3.06 -8.74
CA PRO A 190 16.36 -1.82 -8.50
C PRO A 190 14.94 -2.00 -7.93
N MET A 191 14.21 -3.04 -8.37
CA MET A 191 12.84 -3.29 -7.92
C MET A 191 12.77 -3.82 -6.48
N VAL A 192 13.68 -4.73 -6.10
CA VAL A 192 13.78 -5.19 -4.70
C VAL A 192 14.15 -4.01 -3.78
N MET A 193 15.12 -3.18 -4.19
CA MET A 193 15.48 -1.99 -3.43
C MET A 193 14.31 -1.01 -3.31
N TRP A 194 13.52 -0.85 -4.38
CA TRP A 194 12.34 0.01 -4.35
C TRP A 194 11.27 -0.53 -3.39
N ALA A 195 10.99 -1.82 -3.44
CA ALA A 195 10.07 -2.47 -2.51
C ALA A 195 10.53 -2.30 -1.05
N ALA A 196 11.84 -2.46 -0.77
CA ALA A 196 12.40 -2.25 0.55
C ALA A 196 12.23 -0.80 1.02
N LEU A 197 12.45 0.19 0.16
CA LEU A 197 12.24 1.60 0.48
C LEU A 197 10.76 1.89 0.81
N ILE A 198 9.82 1.34 0.03
CA ILE A 198 8.38 1.46 0.33
C ILE A 198 8.09 0.92 1.74
N VAL A 199 8.58 -0.28 2.07
CA VAL A 199 8.36 -0.89 3.38
C VAL A 199 8.98 -0.05 4.51
N ILE A 200 10.21 0.44 4.33
CA ILE A 200 10.90 1.26 5.33
C ILE A 200 10.15 2.58 5.58
N PHE A 201 9.85 3.35 4.54
CA PHE A 201 9.16 4.64 4.70
C PHE A 201 7.75 4.47 5.24
N THR A 202 7.00 3.47 4.78
CA THR A 202 5.67 3.16 5.32
C THR A 202 5.77 2.72 6.77
N GLY A 203 6.75 1.86 7.10
CA GLY A 203 7.00 1.41 8.47
C GLY A 203 7.34 2.56 9.42
N ILE A 204 8.22 3.48 9.03
CA ILE A 204 8.52 4.69 9.79
C ILE A 204 7.25 5.54 9.99
N GLY A 205 6.45 5.67 8.93
CA GLY A 205 5.17 6.38 8.99
C GLY A 205 4.19 5.76 9.98
N LEU A 206 4.11 4.43 10.05
CA LEU A 206 3.25 3.71 10.99
C LEU A 206 3.75 3.83 12.44
N ILE A 207 5.06 3.64 12.67
CA ILE A 207 5.68 3.72 14.01
C ILE A 207 5.54 5.13 14.61
N SER A 208 5.52 6.18 13.78
CA SER A 208 5.28 7.57 14.22
C SER A 208 3.80 7.87 14.50
N ALA A 209 3.04 6.91 14.98
CA ALA A 209 1.61 7.00 15.24
C ALA A 209 0.82 7.51 14.01
N TYR A 210 1.11 6.98 12.84
CA TYR A 210 0.56 7.34 11.53
C TYR A 210 0.91 8.76 11.03
N LEU A 211 1.37 9.68 11.88
CA LEU A 211 1.66 11.07 11.49
C LEU A 211 2.73 11.16 10.39
N GLY A 212 3.74 10.28 10.42
CA GLY A 212 4.76 10.22 9.40
C GLY A 212 4.25 9.81 8.03
N LEU A 213 3.08 9.19 7.92
CA LEU A 213 2.45 8.85 6.64
C LEU A 213 2.09 10.11 5.83
N ALA A 214 1.86 11.25 6.52
CA ALA A 214 1.59 12.52 5.86
C ALA A 214 2.71 12.97 4.91
N ILE A 215 3.93 12.51 5.15
CA ILE A 215 5.12 12.81 4.31
C ILE A 215 5.60 11.56 3.58
N ALA A 216 5.68 10.42 4.28
CA ALA A 216 6.25 9.20 3.73
C ALA A 216 5.46 8.69 2.50
N LEU A 217 4.12 8.67 2.57
CA LEU A 217 3.31 8.19 1.45
C LEU A 217 3.30 9.15 0.25
N PRO A 218 3.18 10.49 0.41
CA PRO A 218 3.39 11.40 -0.70
C PRO A 218 4.77 11.28 -1.32
N LEU A 219 5.84 11.18 -0.51
CA LEU A 219 7.19 11.01 -1.03
C LEU A 219 7.31 9.77 -1.94
N ILE A 220 6.83 8.61 -1.47
CA ILE A 220 6.86 7.36 -2.24
C ILE A 220 5.91 7.41 -3.44
N GLY A 221 4.74 8.02 -3.28
CA GLY A 221 3.74 8.12 -4.32
C GLY A 221 4.11 9.07 -5.45
N HIS A 222 4.98 10.04 -5.22
CA HIS A 222 5.55 10.90 -6.26
C HIS A 222 6.78 10.29 -6.92
N ALA A 223 7.46 9.36 -6.26
CA ALA A 223 8.70 8.74 -6.72
C ALA A 223 8.47 7.58 -7.69
#